data_383209090478669f4f7f0140050846cc
#
_entry.id   383209090478669f4f7f0140050846cc
#
_cell.length_a   1.000
_cell.length_b   1.000
_cell.length_c   1.000
_cell.angle_alpha   90.00
_cell.angle_beta   90.00
_cell.angle_gamma   90.00
#
_symmetry.space_group_name_H-M   'P 1'
#
loop_
_entity.id
_entity.type
_entity.pdbx_description
1 polymer ?
#
loop_
_entity_poly.entity_id
_entity_poly.type
_entity_poly.pdbx_seq_one_letter_code
_entity_poly.pdbx_strand_id
1 'polypeptide(L)'
;LGHADHAFYYGHSYTANPLGCAAALASLDIFENENTLAHLPEKIFHLSNRLAELKAKHSVVYETRQCGFIAGIELRGSNGKKFPTHERFGEMICSTARQHGLLTRPILDTIVFMPPLVTSLMEIDYFFCAIDLSLEP
;
A
#
# COMPACT_ATOMS: atom_id res chain seq x y z
N LEU A 1 -31.73 -1.69 -25.02
CA LEU A 1 -31.12 -2.48 -23.96
C LEU A 1 -30.67 -3.80 -24.55
N GLY A 2 -29.43 -4.03 -24.49
CA GLY A 2 -28.47 -4.89 -25.06
C GLY A 2 -28.86 -6.29 -25.51
N HIS A 3 -28.21 -6.71 -26.59
CA HIS A 3 -28.13 -8.11 -26.96
C HIS A 3 -27.48 -8.90 -25.79
N ALA A 4 -27.87 -10.16 -25.62
CA ALA A 4 -27.34 -11.03 -24.56
C ALA A 4 -25.81 -11.11 -24.57
N ASP A 5 -25.21 -10.97 -25.75
CA ASP A 5 -23.75 -10.99 -25.98
C ASP A 5 -23.01 -9.77 -25.36
N HIS A 6 -23.75 -8.73 -24.95
CA HIS A 6 -23.22 -7.52 -24.32
C HIS A 6 -23.75 -7.33 -22.89
N ALA A 7 -24.42 -8.35 -22.33
CA ALA A 7 -24.99 -8.25 -21.00
C ALA A 7 -23.89 -8.32 -19.93
N PHE A 8 -23.88 -7.34 -19.03
CA PHE A 8 -23.03 -7.35 -17.85
C PHE A 8 -23.70 -8.16 -16.74
N TYR A 9 -23.33 -9.43 -16.64
CA TYR A 9 -23.88 -10.35 -15.65
C TYR A 9 -23.24 -10.12 -14.27
N TYR A 10 -23.51 -8.98 -13.67
CA TYR A 10 -23.02 -8.65 -12.34
C TYR A 10 -24.15 -8.11 -11.48
N GLY A 11 -24.24 -8.60 -10.26
CA GLY A 11 -25.22 -8.12 -9.30
C GLY A 11 -25.03 -8.78 -7.93
N HIS A 12 -25.46 -8.09 -6.89
CA HIS A 12 -25.53 -8.56 -5.51
C HIS A 12 -26.70 -7.87 -4.79
N SER A 13 -27.03 -8.32 -3.58
CA SER A 13 -28.20 -7.82 -2.82
C SER A 13 -28.19 -6.31 -2.57
N TYR A 14 -27.03 -5.69 -2.56
CA TYR A 14 -26.87 -4.25 -2.34
C TYR A 14 -26.70 -3.44 -3.62
N THR A 15 -26.84 -4.06 -4.79
CA THR A 15 -26.76 -3.35 -6.08
C THR A 15 -27.81 -2.24 -6.13
N ALA A 16 -27.36 -1.04 -6.58
CA ALA A 16 -28.19 0.17 -6.65
C ALA A 16 -28.77 0.64 -5.29
N ASN A 17 -28.15 0.24 -4.17
CA ASN A 17 -28.53 0.78 -2.88
C ASN A 17 -28.36 2.31 -2.86
N PRO A 18 -29.40 3.09 -2.53
CA PRO A 18 -29.33 4.55 -2.60
C PRO A 18 -28.24 5.17 -1.73
N LEU A 19 -27.97 4.62 -0.54
CA LEU A 19 -26.89 5.09 0.33
C LEU A 19 -25.50 4.85 -0.31
N GLY A 20 -25.31 3.66 -0.90
CA GLY A 20 -24.08 3.34 -1.62
C GLY A 20 -23.89 4.23 -2.85
N CYS A 21 -24.94 4.50 -3.60
CA CYS A 21 -24.89 5.41 -4.74
C CYS A 21 -24.57 6.85 -4.32
N ALA A 22 -25.19 7.35 -3.25
CA ALA A 22 -24.91 8.67 -2.70
C ALA A 22 -23.46 8.80 -2.22
N ALA A 23 -22.94 7.79 -1.51
CA ALA A 23 -21.55 7.77 -1.08
C ALA A 23 -20.56 7.74 -2.27
N ALA A 24 -20.87 6.98 -3.32
CA ALA A 24 -20.06 6.92 -4.52
C ALA A 24 -20.01 8.27 -5.25
N LEU A 25 -21.17 8.95 -5.39
CA LEU A 25 -21.24 10.28 -5.99
C LEU A 25 -20.45 11.30 -5.17
N ALA A 26 -20.62 11.33 -3.85
CA ALA A 26 -19.86 12.21 -2.96
C ALA A 26 -18.34 11.96 -3.06
N SER A 27 -17.91 10.71 -3.21
CA SER A 27 -16.51 10.37 -3.44
C SER A 27 -16.00 10.94 -4.77
N LEU A 28 -16.76 10.85 -5.85
CA LEU A 28 -16.40 11.41 -7.16
C LEU A 28 -16.32 12.94 -7.10
N ASP A 29 -17.28 13.59 -6.42
CA ASP A 29 -17.27 15.04 -6.21
C ASP A 29 -16.00 15.51 -5.48
N ILE A 30 -15.52 14.75 -4.48
CA ILE A 30 -14.25 15.03 -3.80
C ILE A 30 -13.07 14.93 -4.78
N PHE A 31 -13.02 13.87 -5.59
CA PHE A 31 -11.95 13.70 -6.60
C PHE A 31 -11.87 14.90 -7.54
N GLU A 32 -13.01 15.43 -7.99
CA GLU A 32 -13.08 16.58 -8.89
C GLU A 32 -12.75 17.89 -8.17
N ASN A 33 -13.43 18.17 -7.06
CA ASN A 33 -13.32 19.47 -6.35
C ASN A 33 -11.95 19.67 -5.70
N GLU A 34 -11.33 18.60 -5.20
CA GLU A 34 -10.02 18.67 -4.54
C GLU A 34 -8.86 18.35 -5.50
N ASN A 35 -9.13 18.06 -6.77
CA ASN A 35 -8.12 17.66 -7.75
C ASN A 35 -7.20 16.52 -7.22
N THR A 36 -7.78 15.55 -6.52
CA THR A 36 -7.05 14.52 -5.76
C THR A 36 -5.96 13.85 -6.60
N LEU A 37 -6.25 13.54 -7.87
CA LEU A 37 -5.29 12.86 -8.75
C LEU A 37 -4.12 13.76 -9.17
N ALA A 38 -4.32 15.07 -9.24
CA ALA A 38 -3.26 16.02 -9.61
C ALA A 38 -2.17 16.14 -8.54
N HIS A 39 -2.48 15.82 -7.28
CA HIS A 39 -1.54 15.82 -6.16
C HIS A 39 -0.77 14.51 -5.97
N LEU A 40 -1.15 13.44 -6.68
CA LEU A 40 -0.49 12.15 -6.54
C LEU A 40 0.93 12.08 -7.12
N PRO A 41 1.29 12.72 -8.25
CA PRO A 41 2.63 12.60 -8.82
C PRO A 41 3.76 12.94 -7.85
N GLU A 42 3.59 14.00 -7.04
CA GLU A 42 4.56 14.38 -6.01
C GLU A 42 4.71 13.27 -4.96
N LYS A 43 3.60 12.73 -4.45
CA LYS A 43 3.59 11.66 -3.46
C LYS A 43 4.19 10.36 -4.01
N ILE A 44 3.89 10.04 -5.27
CA ILE A 44 4.42 8.88 -5.98
C ILE A 44 5.95 9.00 -6.12
N PHE A 45 6.45 10.17 -6.49
CA PHE A 45 7.87 10.42 -6.60
C PHE A 45 8.58 10.35 -5.24
N HIS A 46 7.98 10.97 -4.20
CA HIS A 46 8.50 10.90 -2.84
C HIS A 46 8.56 9.45 -2.34
N LEU A 47 7.49 8.67 -2.55
CA LEU A 47 7.44 7.25 -2.23
C LEU A 47 8.58 6.46 -2.91
N SER A 48 8.84 6.73 -4.20
CA SER A 48 9.92 6.09 -4.96
C SER A 48 11.28 6.34 -4.32
N ASN A 49 11.55 7.58 -3.88
CA ASN A 49 12.81 7.94 -3.22
C ASN A 49 12.96 7.20 -1.88
N ARG A 50 11.91 7.19 -1.06
CA ARG A 50 11.92 6.48 0.24
C ARG A 50 12.13 4.97 0.09
N LEU A 51 11.54 4.36 -0.94
CA LEU A 51 11.76 2.95 -1.28
C LEU A 51 13.22 2.67 -1.65
N ALA A 52 13.82 3.54 -2.45
CA ALA A 52 15.23 3.43 -2.85
C ALA A 52 16.18 3.57 -1.66
N GLU A 53 15.93 4.53 -0.77
CA GLU A 53 16.69 4.75 0.46
C GLU A 53 16.62 3.53 1.39
N LEU A 54 15.42 3.02 1.65
CA LEU A 54 15.21 1.84 2.50
C LEU A 54 15.95 0.62 1.95
N LYS A 55 15.87 0.39 0.63
CA LYS A 55 16.56 -0.69 -0.04
C LYS A 55 18.08 -0.55 0.04
N ALA A 56 18.61 0.66 -0.06
CA ALA A 56 20.05 0.93 0.04
C ALA A 56 20.58 0.72 1.47
N LYS A 57 19.74 1.01 2.49
CA LYS A 57 20.11 0.92 3.90
C LYS A 57 20.08 -0.52 4.42
N HIS A 58 19.09 -1.32 4.05
CA HIS A 58 18.84 -2.65 4.62
C HIS A 58 19.02 -3.78 3.61
N SER A 59 20.04 -4.61 3.80
CA SER A 59 20.32 -5.76 2.93
C SER A 59 19.21 -6.82 2.91
N VAL A 60 18.35 -6.85 3.95
CA VAL A 60 17.18 -7.72 4.03
C VAL A 60 16.06 -7.27 3.07
N VAL A 61 16.06 -6.01 2.63
CA VAL A 61 15.15 -5.50 1.60
C VAL A 61 15.66 -5.93 0.23
N TYR A 62 15.18 -7.07 -0.23
CA TYR A 62 15.61 -7.69 -1.48
C TYR A 62 15.13 -6.92 -2.70
N GLU A 63 13.84 -6.60 -2.74
CA GLU A 63 13.21 -5.91 -3.86
C GLU A 63 12.14 -4.94 -3.37
N THR A 64 12.02 -3.82 -4.07
CA THR A 64 10.91 -2.88 -3.93
C THR A 64 10.18 -2.76 -5.25
N ARG A 65 8.86 -2.90 -5.23
CA ARG A 65 7.98 -2.75 -6.39
C ARG A 65 7.00 -1.62 -6.14
N GLN A 66 6.77 -0.79 -7.14
CA GLN A 66 5.84 0.33 -7.05
C GLN A 66 4.96 0.39 -8.30
N CYS A 67 3.66 0.63 -8.07
CA CYS A 67 2.71 0.97 -9.12
C CYS A 67 1.87 2.17 -8.63
N GLY A 68 2.18 3.36 -9.13
CA GLY A 68 1.56 4.58 -8.63
C GLY A 68 1.81 4.76 -7.13
N PHE A 69 0.73 4.89 -6.36
CA PHE A 69 0.76 5.10 -4.91
C PHE A 69 0.65 3.80 -4.10
N ILE A 70 0.95 2.66 -4.72
CA ILE A 70 0.98 1.34 -4.07
C ILE A 70 2.39 0.79 -4.20
N ALA A 71 2.93 0.21 -3.12
CA ALA A 71 4.23 -0.41 -3.12
C ALA A 71 4.27 -1.72 -2.32
N GLY A 72 5.22 -2.57 -2.68
CA GLY A 72 5.60 -3.78 -1.96
C GLY A 72 7.08 -3.79 -1.67
N ILE A 73 7.45 -4.10 -0.44
CA ILE A 73 8.82 -4.21 0.06
C ILE A 73 9.06 -5.69 0.37
N GLU A 74 9.77 -6.39 -0.52
CA GLU A 74 10.05 -7.82 -0.37
C GLU A 74 11.28 -8.04 0.49
N LEU A 75 11.12 -8.83 1.55
CA LEU A 75 12.19 -9.17 2.48
C LEU A 75 12.75 -10.56 2.17
N ARG A 76 14.08 -10.71 2.23
CA ARG A 76 14.78 -11.99 2.08
C ARG A 76 16.02 -12.03 2.97
N GLY A 77 16.48 -13.23 3.27
CA GLY A 77 17.73 -13.43 3.97
C GLY A 77 18.95 -12.92 3.17
N SER A 78 20.09 -12.75 3.85
CA SER A 78 21.33 -12.18 3.31
C SER A 78 21.87 -12.91 2.07
N ASN A 79 21.46 -14.15 1.85
CA ASN A 79 21.78 -14.95 0.66
C ASN A 79 20.78 -14.80 -0.49
N GLY A 80 19.82 -13.88 -0.39
CA GLY A 80 18.73 -13.67 -1.33
C GLY A 80 17.65 -14.77 -1.30
N LYS A 81 17.72 -15.73 -0.38
CA LYS A 81 16.71 -16.78 -0.23
C LYS A 81 15.51 -16.29 0.58
N LYS A 82 14.34 -16.81 0.25
CA LYS A 82 13.14 -16.57 1.04
C LYS A 82 13.30 -17.14 2.45
N PHE A 83 12.71 -16.48 3.42
CA PHE A 83 12.60 -17.02 4.76
C PHE A 83 11.71 -18.28 4.78
N PRO A 84 11.99 -19.25 5.65
CA PRO A 84 11.07 -20.37 5.89
C PRO A 84 9.69 -19.87 6.30
N THR A 85 8.64 -20.41 5.72
CA THR A 85 7.26 -19.93 5.96
C THR A 85 6.86 -19.94 7.44
N HIS A 86 7.44 -20.87 8.23
CA HIS A 86 7.14 -20.97 9.67
C HIS A 86 7.77 -19.84 10.49
N GLU A 87 8.79 -19.14 9.99
CA GLU A 87 9.42 -18.01 10.69
C GLU A 87 8.54 -16.75 10.63
N ARG A 88 7.64 -16.65 9.64
CA ARG A 88 6.70 -15.52 9.48
C ARG A 88 7.40 -14.16 9.61
N PHE A 89 8.58 -14.03 8.98
CA PHE A 89 9.46 -12.88 9.17
C PHE A 89 8.77 -11.56 8.86
N GLY A 90 8.02 -11.47 7.75
CA GLY A 90 7.23 -10.27 7.42
C GLY A 90 6.22 -9.90 8.50
N GLU A 91 5.59 -10.87 9.16
CA GLU A 91 4.66 -10.60 10.26
C GLU A 91 5.38 -10.11 11.51
N MET A 92 6.55 -10.63 11.78
CA MET A 92 7.39 -10.19 12.89
C MET A 92 7.75 -8.71 12.71
N ILE A 93 8.23 -8.32 11.53
CA ILE A 93 8.55 -6.92 11.22
C ILE A 93 7.30 -6.02 11.35
N CYS A 94 6.16 -6.43 10.79
CA CYS A 94 4.92 -5.65 10.93
C CYS A 94 4.42 -5.58 12.39
N SER A 95 4.69 -6.60 13.20
CA SER A 95 4.38 -6.57 14.64
C SER A 95 5.27 -5.58 15.39
N THR A 96 6.56 -5.53 15.08
CA THR A 96 7.49 -4.54 15.62
C THR A 96 7.10 -3.12 15.19
N ALA A 97 6.71 -2.93 13.94
CA ALA A 97 6.27 -1.63 13.42
C ALA A 97 5.06 -1.05 14.19
N ARG A 98 4.22 -1.89 14.81
CA ARG A 98 3.13 -1.43 15.68
C ARG A 98 3.63 -0.73 16.95
N GLN A 99 4.79 -1.12 17.46
CA GLN A 99 5.40 -0.45 18.62
C GLN A 99 5.87 0.96 18.25
N HIS A 100 6.10 1.19 16.97
CA HIS A 100 6.42 2.49 16.39
C HIS A 100 5.18 3.18 15.81
N GLY A 101 3.95 2.74 16.16
CA GLY A 101 2.69 3.38 15.78
C GLY A 101 2.20 3.06 14.36
N LEU A 102 2.86 2.17 13.62
CA LEU A 102 2.47 1.80 12.27
C LEU A 102 1.65 0.51 12.25
N LEU A 103 0.39 0.59 11.81
CA LEU A 103 -0.44 -0.57 11.54
C LEU A 103 -0.36 -0.92 10.04
N THR A 104 0.38 -1.96 9.72
CA THR A 104 0.48 -2.52 8.38
C THR A 104 0.43 -4.04 8.42
N ARG A 105 0.41 -4.67 7.25
CA ARG A 105 0.40 -6.12 7.12
C ARG A 105 1.33 -6.58 6.01
N PRO A 106 1.92 -7.77 6.11
CA PRO A 106 2.63 -8.39 5.01
C PRO A 106 1.70 -9.26 4.15
N ILE A 107 2.15 -9.56 2.94
CA ILE A 107 1.72 -10.71 2.14
C ILE A 107 2.94 -11.62 2.08
N LEU A 108 2.93 -12.71 2.86
CA LEU A 108 4.12 -13.50 3.16
C LEU A 108 5.21 -12.59 3.75
N ASP A 109 6.38 -12.50 3.10
CA ASP A 109 7.48 -11.63 3.51
C ASP A 109 7.56 -10.33 2.67
N THR A 110 6.44 -9.88 2.09
CA THR A 110 6.33 -8.61 1.40
C THR A 110 5.48 -7.66 2.23
N ILE A 111 6.09 -6.59 2.75
CA ILE A 111 5.35 -5.52 3.45
C ILE A 111 4.62 -4.69 2.40
N VAL A 112 3.33 -4.44 2.60
CA VAL A 112 2.48 -3.70 1.66
C VAL A 112 2.29 -2.27 2.13
N PHE A 113 2.55 -1.32 1.22
CA PHE A 113 2.18 0.08 1.36
C PHE A 113 1.03 0.39 0.41
N MET A 114 -0.15 0.61 0.94
CA MET A 114 -1.35 0.99 0.19
C MET A 114 -2.17 1.98 1.03
N PRO A 115 -1.70 3.23 1.13
CA PRO A 115 -2.33 4.22 1.99
C PRO A 115 -3.52 4.89 1.31
N PRO A 116 -4.39 5.60 2.07
CA PRO A 116 -5.36 6.52 1.49
C PRO A 116 -4.68 7.58 0.61
N LEU A 117 -5.37 8.04 -0.44
CA LEU A 117 -4.82 9.04 -1.36
C LEU A 117 -4.55 10.40 -0.70
N VAL A 118 -5.22 10.68 0.41
CA VAL A 118 -5.02 11.91 1.22
C VAL A 118 -3.74 11.90 2.05
N THR A 119 -3.08 10.75 2.21
CA THR A 119 -1.84 10.63 2.99
C THR A 119 -0.82 11.69 2.57
N SER A 120 -0.30 12.42 3.54
CA SER A 120 0.71 13.48 3.35
C SER A 120 2.11 12.91 3.15
N LEU A 121 3.04 13.74 2.66
CA LEU A 121 4.46 13.37 2.53
C LEU A 121 5.05 13.00 3.91
N MET A 122 4.68 13.72 4.95
CA MET A 122 5.14 13.46 6.32
C MET A 122 4.65 12.10 6.84
N GLU A 123 3.43 11.69 6.52
CA GLU A 123 2.91 10.37 6.89
C GLU A 123 3.58 9.24 6.08
N ILE A 124 3.98 9.51 4.84
CA ILE A 124 4.83 8.59 4.08
C ILE A 124 6.17 8.43 4.79
N ASP A 125 6.82 9.53 5.18
CA ASP A 125 8.09 9.50 5.92
C ASP A 125 7.95 8.75 7.24
N TYR A 126 6.83 8.94 7.94
CA TYR A 126 6.54 8.22 9.18
C TYR A 126 6.44 6.70 8.96
N PHE A 127 5.78 6.26 7.88
CA PHE A 127 5.73 4.84 7.51
C PHE A 127 7.15 4.29 7.34
N PHE A 128 8.00 4.97 6.56
CA PHE A 128 9.35 4.51 6.31
C PHE A 128 10.23 4.53 7.55
N CYS A 129 10.08 5.53 8.41
CA CYS A 129 10.77 5.59 9.70
C CYS A 129 10.39 4.40 10.59
N ALA A 130 9.11 4.07 10.70
CA ALA A 130 8.64 2.93 11.49
C ALA A 130 9.14 1.58 10.95
N ILE A 131 9.17 1.41 9.62
CA ILE A 131 9.74 0.21 8.98
C ILE A 131 11.25 0.15 9.18
N ASP A 132 11.94 1.26 9.01
CA ASP A 132 13.39 1.38 9.20
C ASP A 132 13.81 0.91 10.60
N LEU A 133 13.17 1.46 11.63
CA LEU A 133 13.37 1.06 13.03
C LEU A 133 13.01 -0.41 13.30
N SER A 134 12.05 -0.96 12.55
CA SER A 134 11.64 -2.36 12.71
C SER A 134 12.59 -3.35 12.03
N LEU A 135 13.42 -2.88 11.13
CA LEU A 135 14.44 -3.67 10.43
C LEU A 135 15.83 -3.58 11.11
N GLU A 136 15.98 -2.70 12.08
CA GLU A 136 17.19 -2.65 12.92
C GLU A 136 17.23 -3.86 13.86
N PRO A 137 18.42 -4.45 14.13
CA PRO A 137 18.57 -5.64 14.96
C PRO A 137 18.25 -5.41 16.44
#